data_4faa0ae4b8297d8014dbcf550be0c45e
#
_entry.id   4faa0ae4b8297d8014dbcf550be0c45e
#
_cell.length_a   1.000
_cell.length_b   1.000
_cell.length_c   1.000
_cell.angle_alpha   90.00
_cell.angle_beta   90.00
_cell.angle_gamma   90.00
#
_symmetry.space_group_name_H-M   'P 1'
#
loop_
_entity.id
_entity.type
_entity.pdbx_description
1 polymer ?
#
loop_
_entity_poly.entity_id
_entity_poly.type
_entity_poly.pdbx_seq_one_letter_code
_entity_poly.pdbx_strand_id
1 'polypeptide(L)'
;AYFATDGPKEWLTAGITNFRSNYWDVETDTLIAIPLFIFMGIMLQKSKIAEDLLVTMGQLFGPIPGGLGISVIFVGALLAATTGIVGATVIAMGLISLPTMLNNKYDKSLASGIVCSSGTLGQIIPPSIVLIIIADQLASAADVANTIRQTDYKILTGEFNMPGEFRVGSTSAGDMFLGALLPGLVLVGLYMLYVFVYARINPKAA
;
A
#
# COMPACT_ATOMS: atom_id res chain seq x y z
N ALA A 1 -7.52 -5.73 -29.71
CA ALA A 1 -6.17 -5.56 -30.24
C ALA A 1 -5.92 -6.49 -31.46
N TYR A 2 -6.11 -7.80 -31.35
CA TYR A 2 -5.86 -8.76 -32.45
C TYR A 2 -6.62 -8.44 -33.75
N PHE A 3 -7.89 -8.01 -33.63
CA PHE A 3 -8.73 -7.65 -34.80
C PHE A 3 -8.42 -6.26 -35.37
N ALA A 4 -7.56 -5.49 -34.74
CA ALA A 4 -7.15 -4.17 -35.21
C ALA A 4 -5.79 -4.18 -35.91
N THR A 5 -5.16 -5.36 -36.07
CA THR A 5 -3.85 -5.55 -36.68
C THR A 5 -3.93 -6.55 -37.84
N ASP A 6 -3.15 -6.35 -38.88
CA ASP A 6 -3.16 -7.17 -40.11
C ASP A 6 -2.51 -8.56 -39.94
N GLY A 7 -2.21 -9.00 -38.72
CA GLY A 7 -1.70 -10.33 -38.46
C GLY A 7 -0.99 -10.54 -37.13
N PRO A 8 -0.58 -11.80 -36.84
CA PRO A 8 0.03 -12.17 -35.55
C PRO A 8 1.32 -11.42 -35.22
N LYS A 9 2.12 -11.09 -36.22
CA LYS A 9 3.38 -10.36 -36.03
C LYS A 9 3.11 -8.90 -35.62
N GLU A 10 2.14 -8.25 -36.23
CA GLU A 10 1.76 -6.88 -35.89
C GLU A 10 1.11 -6.81 -34.54
N TRP A 11 0.26 -7.78 -34.20
CA TRP A 11 -0.30 -7.89 -32.86
C TRP A 11 0.78 -8.04 -31.79
N LEU A 12 1.79 -8.91 -32.04
CA LEU A 12 2.90 -9.12 -31.11
C LEU A 12 3.74 -7.84 -30.96
N THR A 13 4.02 -7.17 -32.10
CA THR A 13 4.76 -5.91 -32.11
C THR A 13 3.98 -4.81 -31.37
N ALA A 14 2.69 -4.68 -31.63
CA ALA A 14 1.82 -3.74 -30.94
C ALA A 14 1.75 -4.05 -29.41
N GLY A 15 1.70 -5.31 -29.05
CA GLY A 15 1.74 -5.77 -27.66
C GLY A 15 3.05 -5.40 -26.98
N ILE A 16 4.18 -5.68 -27.62
CA ILE A 16 5.51 -5.33 -27.09
C ILE A 16 5.70 -3.81 -27.02
N THR A 17 5.23 -3.06 -28.01
CA THR A 17 5.32 -1.60 -28.02
C THR A 17 4.47 -1.00 -26.90
N ASN A 18 3.23 -1.47 -26.73
CA ASN A 18 2.38 -1.03 -25.63
C ASN A 18 2.95 -1.41 -24.26
N PHE A 19 3.51 -2.62 -24.13
CA PHE A 19 4.20 -3.03 -22.90
C PHE A 19 5.40 -2.12 -22.63
N ARG A 20 6.20 -1.83 -23.64
CA ARG A 20 7.37 -0.96 -23.52
C ARG A 20 6.96 0.47 -23.15
N SER A 21 5.95 1.06 -23.81
CA SER A 21 5.49 2.41 -23.53
C SER A 21 4.85 2.53 -22.13
N ASN A 22 4.18 1.49 -21.64
CA ASN A 22 3.55 1.52 -20.33
C ASN A 22 4.51 1.23 -19.17
N TYR A 23 5.62 0.51 -19.43
CA TYR A 23 6.55 0.08 -18.35
C TYR A 23 7.96 0.65 -18.48
N TRP A 24 8.34 1.18 -19.66
CA TRP A 24 9.70 1.68 -19.92
C TRP A 24 9.73 3.11 -20.47
N ASP A 25 8.60 3.78 -20.46
CA ASP A 25 8.60 5.21 -20.75
C ASP A 25 9.02 5.98 -19.50
N VAL A 26 9.81 7.04 -19.68
CA VAL A 26 10.33 7.87 -18.59
C VAL A 26 9.21 8.45 -17.71
N GLU A 27 8.01 8.62 -18.31
CA GLU A 27 6.83 9.13 -17.60
C GLU A 27 6.10 8.08 -16.76
N THR A 28 6.34 6.77 -17.01
CA THR A 28 5.62 5.66 -16.32
C THR A 28 6.54 4.74 -15.51
N ASP A 29 7.78 5.15 -15.27
CA ASP A 29 8.76 4.40 -14.46
C ASP A 29 8.23 4.02 -13.08
N THR A 30 7.33 4.82 -12.54
CA THR A 30 6.68 4.59 -11.25
C THR A 30 5.87 3.29 -11.23
N LEU A 31 5.30 2.86 -12.37
CA LEU A 31 4.50 1.63 -12.47
C LEU A 31 5.34 0.35 -12.39
N ILE A 32 6.64 0.41 -12.69
CA ILE A 32 7.57 -0.72 -12.53
C ILE A 32 7.70 -1.13 -11.06
N ALA A 33 7.49 -0.20 -10.15
CA ALA A 33 7.50 -0.48 -8.72
C ALA A 33 6.44 -1.53 -8.31
N ILE A 34 5.29 -1.59 -9.01
CA ILE A 34 4.18 -2.51 -8.67
C ILE A 34 4.61 -3.97 -8.71
N PRO A 35 5.14 -4.52 -9.83
CA PRO A 35 5.58 -5.92 -9.87
C PRO A 35 6.74 -6.20 -8.90
N LEU A 36 7.62 -5.24 -8.66
CA LEU A 36 8.71 -5.39 -7.70
C LEU A 36 8.20 -5.48 -6.26
N PHE A 37 7.21 -4.68 -5.87
CA PHE A 37 6.58 -4.78 -4.55
C PHE A 37 5.80 -6.07 -4.37
N ILE A 38 5.09 -6.55 -5.41
CA ILE A 38 4.42 -7.85 -5.37
C ILE A 38 5.45 -8.97 -5.16
N PHE A 39 6.56 -8.93 -5.89
CA PHE A 39 7.65 -9.90 -5.73
C PHE A 39 8.24 -9.87 -4.32
N MET A 40 8.53 -8.69 -3.78
CA MET A 40 9.02 -8.50 -2.42
C MET A 40 8.04 -9.08 -1.38
N GLY A 41 6.74 -8.79 -1.52
CA GLY A 41 5.70 -9.30 -0.64
C GLY A 41 5.60 -10.83 -0.64
N ILE A 42 5.64 -11.45 -1.83
CA ILE A 42 5.65 -12.93 -1.98
C ILE A 42 6.90 -13.54 -1.33
N MET A 43 8.07 -12.94 -1.54
CA MET A 43 9.31 -13.40 -0.93
C MET A 43 9.24 -13.35 0.60
N LEU A 44 8.70 -12.26 1.15
CA LEU A 44 8.55 -12.11 2.60
C LEU A 44 7.57 -13.12 3.20
N GLN A 45 6.45 -13.40 2.52
CA GLN A 45 5.50 -14.45 2.92
C GLN A 45 6.13 -15.84 2.92
N LYS A 46 6.94 -16.15 1.89
CA LYS A 46 7.57 -17.47 1.75
C LYS A 46 8.75 -17.70 2.68
N SER A 47 9.39 -16.64 3.16
CA SER A 47 10.58 -16.70 4.04
C SER A 47 10.28 -17.08 5.49
N LYS A 48 9.00 -17.21 5.90
CA LYS A 48 8.54 -17.42 7.29
C LYS A 48 8.91 -16.30 8.29
N ILE A 49 9.51 -15.23 7.83
CA ILE A 49 9.86 -14.07 8.69
C ILE A 49 8.64 -13.54 9.45
N ALA A 50 7.46 -13.58 8.81
CA ALA A 50 6.22 -13.15 9.42
C ALA A 50 5.81 -14.00 10.63
N GLU A 51 5.96 -15.32 10.53
CA GLU A 51 5.68 -16.26 11.62
C GLU A 51 6.64 -16.04 12.78
N ASP A 52 7.93 -15.94 12.50
CA ASP A 52 8.97 -15.74 13.51
C ASP A 52 8.81 -14.38 14.22
N LEU A 53 8.48 -13.33 13.45
CA LEU A 53 8.16 -12.00 14.02
C LEU A 53 6.93 -12.07 14.93
N LEU A 54 5.86 -12.76 14.53
CA LEU A 54 4.66 -12.86 15.33
C LEU A 54 4.94 -13.58 16.66
N VAL A 55 5.71 -14.68 16.62
CA VAL A 55 6.11 -15.41 17.84
C VAL A 55 6.96 -14.52 18.74
N THR A 56 7.96 -13.84 18.19
CA THR A 56 8.86 -12.98 18.96
C THR A 56 8.12 -11.79 19.57
N MET A 57 7.26 -11.13 18.80
CA MET A 57 6.45 -10.01 19.29
C MET A 57 5.38 -10.48 20.28
N GLY A 58 4.81 -11.67 20.08
CA GLY A 58 3.91 -12.31 21.04
C GLY A 58 4.58 -12.56 22.39
N GLN A 59 5.84 -12.94 22.41
CA GLN A 59 6.64 -13.08 23.65
C GLN A 59 6.95 -11.72 24.29
N LEU A 60 7.28 -10.72 23.47
CA LEU A 60 7.62 -9.37 23.96
C LEU A 60 6.41 -8.66 24.60
N PHE A 61 5.26 -8.73 23.96
CA PHE A 61 4.02 -8.09 24.43
C PHE A 61 3.16 -9.01 25.31
N GLY A 62 3.55 -10.30 25.47
CA GLY A 62 2.80 -11.28 26.22
C GLY A 62 2.34 -10.87 27.62
N PRO A 63 3.17 -10.15 28.42
CA PRO A 63 2.76 -9.66 29.73
C PRO A 63 1.69 -8.57 29.73
N ILE A 64 1.43 -7.97 28.56
CA ILE A 64 0.49 -6.84 28.42
C ILE A 64 -0.92 -7.38 28.12
N PRO A 65 -1.99 -6.83 28.74
CA PRO A 65 -3.35 -7.17 28.36
C PRO A 65 -3.60 -6.96 26.87
N GLY A 66 -4.09 -7.98 26.16
CA GLY A 66 -4.24 -7.94 24.72
C GLY A 66 -2.93 -8.01 23.92
N GLY A 67 -1.81 -8.39 24.57
CA GLY A 67 -0.47 -8.37 23.96
C GLY A 67 -0.35 -9.16 22.67
N LEU A 68 -1.00 -10.31 22.56
CA LEU A 68 -1.02 -11.08 21.32
C LEU A 68 -1.76 -10.32 20.20
N GLY A 69 -2.87 -9.65 20.51
CA GLY A 69 -3.60 -8.82 19.53
C GLY A 69 -2.77 -7.60 19.07
N ILE A 70 -2.04 -6.98 19.99
CA ILE A 70 -1.09 -5.89 19.71
C ILE A 70 0.02 -6.40 18.76
N SER A 71 0.57 -7.58 19.04
CA SER A 71 1.59 -8.22 18.19
C SER A 71 1.07 -8.48 16.78
N VAL A 72 -0.17 -8.96 16.65
CA VAL A 72 -0.81 -9.20 15.35
C VAL A 72 -0.98 -7.90 14.56
N ILE A 73 -1.39 -6.80 15.21
CA ILE A 73 -1.49 -5.50 14.53
C ILE A 73 -0.12 -5.01 14.09
N PHE A 74 0.88 -5.08 14.94
CA PHE A 74 2.23 -4.62 14.63
C PHE A 74 2.85 -5.42 13.47
N VAL A 75 2.83 -6.75 13.55
CA VAL A 75 3.35 -7.63 12.49
C VAL A 75 2.52 -7.50 11.23
N GLY A 76 1.19 -7.39 11.35
CA GLY A 76 0.29 -7.14 10.23
C GLY A 76 0.60 -5.82 9.53
N ALA A 77 0.89 -4.75 10.27
CA ALA A 77 1.30 -3.46 9.71
C ALA A 77 2.62 -3.57 8.92
N LEU A 78 3.62 -4.30 9.46
CA LEU A 78 4.90 -4.54 8.76
C LEU A 78 4.70 -5.35 7.48
N LEU A 79 3.91 -6.43 7.54
CA LEU A 79 3.61 -7.25 6.35
C LEU A 79 2.78 -6.47 5.33
N ALA A 80 1.79 -5.73 5.82
CA ALA A 80 0.94 -4.89 4.99
C ALA A 80 1.76 -3.86 4.20
N ALA A 81 2.71 -3.20 4.87
CA ALA A 81 3.64 -2.26 4.25
C ALA A 81 4.50 -2.91 3.14
N THR A 82 4.80 -4.20 3.25
CA THR A 82 5.65 -4.88 2.25
C THR A 82 4.87 -5.47 1.08
N THR A 83 3.60 -5.85 1.29
CA THR A 83 2.79 -6.51 0.26
C THR A 83 1.98 -5.54 -0.59
N GLY A 84 1.53 -4.43 0.01
CA GLY A 84 0.66 -3.44 -0.65
C GLY A 84 -0.69 -4.00 -1.12
N ILE A 85 -1.04 -5.26 -0.77
CA ILE A 85 -2.25 -5.95 -1.22
C ILE A 85 -3.04 -6.42 0.00
N VAL A 86 -4.18 -5.78 0.28
CA VAL A 86 -5.03 -6.09 1.45
C VAL A 86 -5.45 -7.55 1.52
N GLY A 87 -6.03 -8.08 0.42
CA GLY A 87 -6.57 -9.43 0.42
C GLY A 87 -5.51 -10.49 0.75
N ALA A 88 -4.32 -10.38 0.17
CA ALA A 88 -3.22 -11.30 0.43
C ALA A 88 -2.75 -11.21 1.89
N THR A 89 -2.63 -9.99 2.43
CA THR A 89 -2.18 -9.76 3.82
C THR A 89 -3.21 -10.27 4.82
N VAL A 90 -4.50 -10.00 4.61
CA VAL A 90 -5.58 -10.50 5.50
C VAL A 90 -5.60 -12.03 5.53
N ILE A 91 -5.48 -12.68 4.36
CA ILE A 91 -5.45 -14.14 4.28
C ILE A 91 -4.20 -14.69 4.98
N ALA A 92 -3.03 -14.14 4.70
CA ALA A 92 -1.78 -14.58 5.32
C ALA A 92 -1.81 -14.41 6.85
N MET A 93 -2.19 -13.23 7.33
CA MET A 93 -2.33 -12.97 8.76
C MET A 93 -3.40 -13.83 9.41
N GLY A 94 -4.52 -14.09 8.70
CA GLY A 94 -5.56 -14.99 9.17
C GLY A 94 -5.05 -16.42 9.38
N LEU A 95 -4.30 -16.96 8.43
CA LEU A 95 -3.75 -18.31 8.52
C LEU A 95 -2.71 -18.46 9.65
N ILE A 96 -1.90 -17.41 9.88
CA ILE A 96 -0.82 -17.44 10.86
C ILE A 96 -1.33 -17.11 12.27
N SER A 97 -2.09 -16.03 12.42
CA SER A 97 -2.42 -15.47 13.74
C SER A 97 -3.75 -15.95 14.31
N LEU A 98 -4.76 -16.23 13.49
CA LEU A 98 -6.09 -16.59 13.97
C LEU A 98 -6.08 -17.89 14.79
N PRO A 99 -5.41 -19.00 14.36
CA PRO A 99 -5.32 -20.21 15.18
C PRO A 99 -4.67 -19.95 16.55
N THR A 100 -3.59 -19.16 16.56
CA THR A 100 -2.87 -18.80 17.79
C THR A 100 -3.74 -17.97 18.74
N MET A 101 -4.49 -16.99 18.21
CA MET A 101 -5.41 -16.17 19.00
C MET A 101 -6.55 -17.01 19.60
N LEU A 102 -7.16 -17.90 18.81
CA LEU A 102 -8.24 -18.78 19.29
C LEU A 102 -7.76 -19.78 20.34
N ASN A 103 -6.55 -20.33 20.19
CA ASN A 103 -5.93 -21.21 21.18
C ASN A 103 -5.66 -20.46 22.50
N ASN A 104 -5.37 -19.16 22.44
CA ASN A 104 -5.22 -18.30 23.62
C ASN A 104 -6.56 -17.72 24.10
N LYS A 105 -7.68 -18.30 23.69
CA LYS A 105 -9.05 -17.97 24.13
C LYS A 105 -9.53 -16.55 23.81
N TYR A 106 -8.94 -15.91 22.78
CA TYR A 106 -9.50 -14.66 22.25
C TYR A 106 -10.93 -14.87 21.76
N ASP A 107 -11.77 -13.88 21.98
CA ASP A 107 -13.10 -13.85 21.36
C ASP A 107 -12.98 -13.87 19.84
N LYS A 108 -13.83 -14.68 19.18
CA LYS A 108 -13.76 -14.87 17.71
C LYS A 108 -13.98 -13.58 16.95
N SER A 109 -14.87 -12.72 17.43
CA SER A 109 -15.18 -11.44 16.80
C SER A 109 -14.00 -10.49 16.94
N LEU A 110 -13.38 -10.41 18.13
CA LEU A 110 -12.20 -9.60 18.34
C LEU A 110 -11.02 -10.09 17.51
N ALA A 111 -10.74 -11.39 17.51
CA ALA A 111 -9.63 -11.97 16.75
C ALA A 111 -9.76 -11.72 15.25
N SER A 112 -10.94 -11.98 14.67
CA SER A 112 -11.18 -11.72 13.24
C SER A 112 -11.11 -10.22 12.92
N GLY A 113 -11.64 -9.36 13.79
CA GLY A 113 -11.55 -7.90 13.65
C GLY A 113 -10.10 -7.40 13.63
N ILE A 114 -9.25 -7.91 14.53
CA ILE A 114 -7.82 -7.57 14.59
C ILE A 114 -7.12 -7.99 13.29
N VAL A 115 -7.36 -9.22 12.81
CA VAL A 115 -6.76 -9.72 11.57
C VAL A 115 -7.18 -8.87 10.36
N CYS A 116 -8.48 -8.58 10.23
CA CYS A 116 -8.97 -7.76 9.12
C CYS A 116 -8.43 -6.33 9.18
N SER A 117 -8.45 -5.69 10.36
CA SER A 117 -7.95 -4.33 10.51
C SER A 117 -6.45 -4.23 10.26
N SER A 118 -5.65 -5.18 10.75
CA SER A 118 -4.20 -5.20 10.52
C SER A 118 -3.85 -5.37 9.03
N GLY A 119 -4.60 -6.22 8.31
CA GLY A 119 -4.39 -6.43 6.88
C GLY A 119 -4.76 -5.23 6.01
N THR A 120 -5.73 -4.40 6.42
CA THR A 120 -6.12 -3.20 5.65
C THR A 120 -5.06 -2.09 5.70
N LEU A 121 -4.15 -2.12 6.68
CA LEU A 121 -3.06 -1.14 6.80
C LEU A 121 -2.14 -1.11 5.57
N GLY A 122 -2.08 -2.19 4.79
CA GLY A 122 -1.24 -2.28 3.59
C GLY A 122 -1.59 -1.32 2.46
N GLN A 123 -2.77 -0.73 2.49
CA GLN A 123 -3.14 0.30 1.53
C GLN A 123 -2.77 1.71 1.99
N ILE A 124 -2.49 1.88 3.27
CA ILE A 124 -2.28 3.19 3.90
C ILE A 124 -0.80 3.40 4.22
N ILE A 125 -0.14 2.34 4.72
CA ILE A 125 1.29 2.42 5.09
C ILE A 125 2.15 2.24 3.84
N PRO A 126 3.08 3.17 3.55
CA PRO A 126 4.03 3.02 2.45
C PRO A 126 4.97 1.80 2.65
N PRO A 127 5.35 1.13 1.54
CA PRO A 127 4.96 1.34 0.16
C PRO A 127 3.59 0.73 -0.18
N SER A 128 2.72 1.53 -0.78
CA SER A 128 1.35 1.15 -1.15
C SER A 128 1.15 1.27 -2.66
N ILE A 129 0.62 0.22 -3.28
CA ILE A 129 0.31 0.22 -4.72
C ILE A 129 -0.74 1.28 -5.06
N VAL A 130 -1.71 1.51 -4.16
CA VAL A 130 -2.74 2.52 -4.36
C VAL A 130 -2.14 3.92 -4.38
N LEU A 131 -1.22 4.22 -3.48
CA LEU A 131 -0.54 5.52 -3.44
C LEU A 131 0.30 5.77 -4.70
N ILE A 132 0.93 4.72 -5.25
CA ILE A 132 1.68 4.80 -6.52
C ILE A 132 0.73 5.17 -7.67
N ILE A 133 -0.40 4.46 -7.81
CA ILE A 133 -1.36 4.72 -8.88
C ILE A 133 -1.96 6.11 -8.74
N ILE A 134 -2.29 6.55 -7.52
CA ILE A 134 -2.82 7.90 -7.28
C ILE A 134 -1.77 8.96 -7.63
N ALA A 135 -0.50 8.76 -7.24
CA ALA A 135 0.58 9.68 -7.57
C ALA A 135 0.76 9.83 -9.08
N ASP A 136 0.75 8.72 -9.80
CA ASP A 136 0.84 8.68 -11.26
C ASP A 136 -0.32 9.45 -11.93
N GLN A 137 -1.56 9.24 -11.47
CA GLN A 137 -2.72 9.95 -11.99
C GLN A 137 -2.69 11.44 -11.65
N LEU A 138 -2.24 11.82 -10.46
CA LEU A 138 -2.10 13.22 -10.07
C LEU A 138 -0.99 13.92 -10.85
N ALA A 139 0.14 13.25 -11.10
CA ALA A 139 1.21 13.76 -11.93
C ALA A 139 0.70 14.02 -13.35
N SER A 140 0.05 13.03 -13.97
CA SER A 140 -0.55 13.17 -15.31
C SER A 140 -1.56 14.31 -15.37
N ALA A 141 -2.42 14.46 -14.36
CA ALA A 141 -3.39 15.54 -14.30
C ALA A 141 -2.70 16.92 -14.17
N ALA A 142 -1.62 17.02 -13.40
CA ALA A 142 -0.83 18.24 -13.27
C ALA A 142 -0.16 18.64 -14.59
N ASP A 143 0.34 17.66 -15.36
CA ASP A 143 0.97 17.91 -16.67
C ASP A 143 -0.05 18.41 -17.71
N VAL A 144 -1.24 17.80 -17.74
CA VAL A 144 -2.33 18.28 -18.59
C VAL A 144 -2.74 19.71 -18.19
N ALA A 145 -2.90 19.98 -16.90
CA ALA A 145 -3.23 21.31 -16.41
C ALA A 145 -2.16 22.35 -16.76
N ASN A 146 -0.88 21.98 -16.64
CA ASN A 146 0.25 22.84 -17.01
C ASN A 146 0.27 23.14 -18.52
N THR A 147 -0.03 22.15 -19.35
CA THR A 147 -0.11 22.33 -20.81
C THR A 147 -1.22 23.31 -21.19
N ILE A 148 -2.40 23.19 -20.59
CA ILE A 148 -3.53 24.10 -20.81
C ILE A 148 -3.14 25.52 -20.34
N ARG A 149 -2.63 25.67 -19.13
CA ARG A 149 -2.22 26.97 -18.59
C ARG A 149 -1.12 27.64 -19.41
N GLN A 150 -0.16 26.88 -19.90
CA GLN A 150 0.90 27.38 -20.76
C GLN A 150 0.34 27.90 -22.11
N THR A 151 -0.66 27.19 -22.66
CA THR A 151 -1.34 27.61 -23.89
C THR A 151 -2.12 28.91 -23.67
N ASP A 152 -2.89 28.99 -22.58
CA ASP A 152 -3.65 30.19 -22.22
C ASP A 152 -2.72 31.39 -21.94
N TYR A 153 -1.64 31.17 -21.19
CA TYR A 153 -0.63 32.20 -20.92
C TYR A 153 -0.02 32.76 -22.21
N LYS A 154 0.34 31.87 -23.17
CA LYS A 154 0.85 32.23 -24.46
C LYS A 154 -0.15 33.08 -25.28
N ILE A 155 -1.44 32.72 -25.22
CA ILE A 155 -2.51 33.47 -25.92
C ILE A 155 -2.66 34.88 -25.31
N LEU A 156 -2.58 35.00 -23.99
CA LEU A 156 -2.81 36.24 -23.28
C LEU A 156 -1.62 37.19 -23.27
N THR A 157 -0.40 36.66 -23.20
CA THR A 157 0.82 37.47 -23.05
C THR A 157 1.72 37.50 -24.29
N GLY A 158 1.56 36.57 -25.24
CA GLY A 158 2.45 36.36 -26.34
C GLY A 158 3.78 35.69 -26.00
N GLU A 159 4.03 35.39 -24.71
CA GLU A 159 5.26 34.75 -24.25
C GLU A 159 5.14 33.22 -24.25
N PHE A 160 6.24 32.53 -24.63
CA PHE A 160 6.26 31.06 -24.71
C PHE A 160 6.53 30.39 -23.36
N ASN A 161 7.18 31.06 -22.43
CA ASN A 161 7.57 30.51 -21.16
C ASN A 161 6.69 31.07 -20.03
N MET A 162 5.83 30.23 -19.49
CA MET A 162 5.03 30.55 -18.29
C MET A 162 5.93 30.49 -17.03
N PRO A 163 5.95 31.56 -16.21
CA PRO A 163 6.67 31.55 -14.94
C PRO A 163 6.24 30.42 -14.03
N GLY A 164 7.19 29.91 -13.22
CA GLY A 164 6.96 28.77 -12.33
C GLY A 164 5.83 28.97 -11.31
N GLU A 165 5.57 30.23 -10.91
CA GLU A 165 4.49 30.62 -9.99
C GLU A 165 3.09 30.24 -10.52
N PHE A 166 2.90 30.18 -11.83
CA PHE A 166 1.64 29.79 -12.46
C PHE A 166 1.53 28.30 -12.77
N ARG A 167 2.58 27.53 -12.51
CA ARG A 167 2.56 26.08 -12.72
C ARG A 167 1.87 25.35 -11.58
N VAL A 168 1.14 24.30 -11.93
CA VAL A 168 0.64 23.34 -10.95
C VAL A 168 1.81 22.44 -10.53
N GLY A 169 2.01 22.29 -9.22
CA GLY A 169 3.01 21.36 -8.69
C GLY A 169 2.65 19.92 -9.03
N SER A 170 3.62 19.18 -9.55
CA SER A 170 3.48 17.74 -9.76
C SER A 170 3.68 16.99 -8.41
N THR A 171 2.89 15.96 -8.17
CA THR A 171 2.98 15.13 -6.97
C THR A 171 3.70 13.83 -7.32
N SER A 172 4.82 13.56 -6.65
CA SER A 172 5.56 12.30 -6.84
C SER A 172 5.03 11.19 -5.94
N ALA A 173 5.34 9.93 -6.27
CA ALA A 173 5.07 8.79 -5.39
C ALA A 173 5.76 8.93 -4.03
N GLY A 174 6.97 9.52 -4.01
CA GLY A 174 7.69 9.82 -2.77
C GLY A 174 6.95 10.80 -1.86
N ASP A 175 6.38 11.87 -2.42
CA ASP A 175 5.58 12.84 -1.66
C ASP A 175 4.33 12.19 -1.06
N MET A 176 3.65 11.34 -1.84
CA MET A 176 2.50 10.57 -1.36
C MET A 176 2.88 9.61 -0.24
N PHE A 177 4.03 8.96 -0.33
CA PHE A 177 4.53 8.07 0.72
C PHE A 177 4.85 8.84 2.01
N LEU A 178 5.56 9.95 1.91
CA LEU A 178 5.86 10.80 3.08
C LEU A 178 4.58 11.33 3.73
N GLY A 179 3.62 11.78 2.92
CA GLY A 179 2.32 12.24 3.41
C GLY A 179 1.49 11.16 4.09
N ALA A 180 1.55 9.91 3.62
CA ALA A 180 0.79 8.79 4.17
C ALA A 180 1.46 8.13 5.39
N LEU A 181 2.76 8.30 5.59
CA LEU A 181 3.51 7.64 6.66
C LEU A 181 2.98 8.02 8.04
N LEU A 182 2.82 9.30 8.31
CA LEU A 182 2.37 9.78 9.63
C LEU A 182 0.93 9.35 9.95
N PRO A 183 -0.07 9.55 9.07
CA PRO A 183 -1.42 9.03 9.28
C PRO A 183 -1.46 7.51 9.45
N GLY A 184 -0.65 6.78 8.68
CA GLY A 184 -0.54 5.32 8.78
C GLY A 184 -0.04 4.88 10.16
N LEU A 185 1.03 5.48 10.66
CA LEU A 185 1.56 5.17 12.00
C LEU A 185 0.59 5.55 13.13
N VAL A 186 -0.12 6.67 12.99
CA VAL A 186 -1.17 7.07 13.94
C VAL A 186 -2.28 6.03 13.97
N LEU A 187 -2.70 5.53 12.81
CA LEU A 187 -3.75 4.51 12.72
C LEU A 187 -3.32 3.18 13.36
N VAL A 188 -2.08 2.73 13.15
CA VAL A 188 -1.51 1.56 13.85
C VAL A 188 -1.56 1.77 15.35
N GLY A 189 -1.11 2.93 15.83
CA GLY A 189 -1.15 3.27 17.25
C GLY A 189 -2.58 3.25 17.83
N LEU A 190 -3.56 3.75 17.08
CA LEU A 190 -4.97 3.74 17.49
C LEU A 190 -5.52 2.31 17.55
N TYR A 191 -5.18 1.43 16.61
CA TYR A 191 -5.60 0.03 16.66
C TYR A 191 -4.97 -0.70 17.84
N MET A 192 -3.68 -0.50 18.10
CA MET A 192 -2.99 -1.08 19.26
C MET A 192 -3.60 -0.57 20.57
N LEU A 193 -3.87 0.73 20.65
CA LEU A 193 -4.53 1.34 21.82
C LEU A 193 -5.94 0.79 22.03
N TYR A 194 -6.72 0.64 20.96
CA TYR A 194 -8.05 0.05 21.04
C TYR A 194 -8.01 -1.37 21.62
N VAL A 195 -7.12 -2.23 21.11
CA VAL A 195 -6.99 -3.60 21.62
C VAL A 195 -6.55 -3.62 23.08
N PHE A 196 -5.59 -2.77 23.44
CA PHE A 196 -5.14 -2.64 24.82
C PHE A 196 -6.28 -2.22 25.77
N VAL A 197 -7.02 -1.17 25.42
CA VAL A 197 -8.15 -0.68 26.23
C VAL A 197 -9.26 -1.72 26.30
N TYR A 198 -9.58 -2.35 25.17
CA TYR A 198 -10.62 -3.39 25.12
C TYR A 198 -10.27 -4.60 26.00
N ALA A 199 -9.02 -5.08 25.92
CA ALA A 199 -8.53 -6.16 26.74
C ALA A 199 -8.51 -5.81 28.25
N ARG A 200 -8.29 -4.54 28.58
CA ARG A 200 -8.33 -4.04 29.94
C ARG A 200 -9.75 -4.00 30.52
N ILE A 201 -10.73 -3.62 29.69
CA ILE A 201 -12.15 -3.55 30.08
C ILE A 201 -12.78 -4.94 30.12
N ASN A 202 -12.43 -5.80 29.15
CA ASN A 202 -12.97 -7.16 28.99
C ASN A 202 -11.87 -8.22 29.06
N PRO A 203 -11.31 -8.53 30.24
CA PRO A 203 -10.19 -9.49 30.37
C PRO A 203 -10.52 -10.92 29.94
N LYS A 204 -11.80 -11.22 29.71
CA LYS A 204 -12.24 -12.54 29.24
C LYS A 204 -12.24 -12.66 27.71
N ALA A 205 -12.06 -11.56 26.99
CA ALA A 205 -12.13 -11.52 25.53
C ALA A 205 -10.74 -11.52 24.87
N ALA A 206 -9.66 -11.26 25.64
CA ALA A 206 -8.29 -11.17 25.14
C ALA A 206 -7.27 -11.56 26.22
#